data_37e0a5116409337db86b4d4f154102e8
#
_entry.id   37e0a5116409337db86b4d4f154102e8
#
_cell.length_a   1.000
_cell.length_b   1.000
_cell.length_c   1.000
_cell.angle_alpha   90.00
_cell.angle_beta   90.00
_cell.angle_gamma   90.00
#
_symmetry.space_group_name_H-M   'P 1'
#
loop_
_entity.id
_entity.type
_entity.pdbx_description
1 polymer ?
#
loop_
_entity_poly.entity_id
_entity_poly.type
_entity_poly.pdbx_seq_one_letter_code
_entity_poly.pdbx_strand_id
1 'polypeptide(L)'
;METVKSADGTVIAYDRAGEGPALIVSVGAFGTRQSFAAPDELRQRFSVVTYDRRGRGDSGDTQPFAPEREYEDLAAVAAATGPEPPFVFGHSSGAAIALRAAAAGLPVAGIVAYEAPFLNEDTPRPAVDPADRIRELVGSGRRREAVIFWMSEVVRMPAQMLAQLDGAPWVAALEPLTPTLPYDIAVTAGGVPAAELGKITAPVLFLGGKNSPGWFQRSVADQAAATPGARLEMLDGYDHNAPPEVITPILIDFFGARP
;
A
#
# COMPACT_ATOMS: atom_id res chain seq x y z
N MET A 1 -9.13 17.51 7.55
CA MET A 1 -7.84 16.90 7.94
C MET A 1 -7.77 16.82 9.47
N GLU A 2 -7.47 15.64 9.97
CA GLU A 2 -7.25 15.29 11.37
C GLU A 2 -5.82 14.77 11.53
N THR A 3 -5.34 14.62 12.76
CA THR A 3 -4.01 14.08 13.01
C THR A 3 -4.01 13.15 14.22
N VAL A 4 -3.12 12.16 14.21
CA VAL A 4 -2.86 11.26 15.34
C VAL A 4 -1.35 11.12 15.54
N LYS A 5 -0.92 10.82 16.76
CA LYS A 5 0.49 10.52 17.04
C LYS A 5 0.74 9.03 17.00
N SER A 6 1.73 8.64 16.22
CA SER A 6 2.28 7.27 16.19
C SER A 6 3.07 6.98 17.48
N ALA A 7 3.47 5.71 17.67
CA ALA A 7 4.16 5.26 18.86
C ALA A 7 5.51 5.97 19.11
N ASP A 8 6.19 6.38 18.04
CA ASP A 8 7.44 7.15 18.11
C ASP A 8 7.23 8.66 18.20
N GLY A 9 5.97 9.11 18.29
CA GLY A 9 5.59 10.53 18.35
C GLY A 9 5.42 11.21 16.99
N THR A 10 5.67 10.51 15.88
CA THR A 10 5.42 11.02 14.53
C THR A 10 3.94 11.38 14.38
N VAL A 11 3.66 12.58 13.87
CA VAL A 11 2.28 13.02 13.59
C VAL A 11 1.86 12.48 12.25
N ILE A 12 0.75 11.76 12.23
CA ILE A 12 0.16 11.18 11.02
C ILE A 12 -1.14 11.93 10.69
N ALA A 13 -1.21 12.50 9.48
CA ALA A 13 -2.35 13.22 8.97
C ALA A 13 -3.32 12.26 8.25
N TYR A 14 -4.60 12.40 8.51
CA TYR A 14 -5.65 11.63 7.86
C TYR A 14 -6.90 12.45 7.59
N ASP A 15 -7.68 11.98 6.64
CA ASP A 15 -9.02 12.48 6.35
C ASP A 15 -10.05 11.37 6.57
N ARG A 16 -11.27 11.77 6.93
CA ARG A 16 -12.39 10.86 7.13
C ARG A 16 -13.59 11.34 6.32
N ALA A 17 -14.27 10.42 5.66
CA ALA A 17 -15.47 10.71 4.87
C ALA A 17 -16.47 9.55 4.95
N GLY A 18 -17.76 9.87 5.09
CA GLY A 18 -18.83 8.87 5.22
C GLY A 18 -19.11 8.49 6.67
N GLU A 19 -20.05 7.57 6.84
CA GLU A 19 -20.54 7.08 8.14
C GLU A 19 -20.60 5.54 8.13
N GLY A 20 -20.56 4.92 9.32
CA GLY A 20 -20.58 3.47 9.47
C GLY A 20 -19.26 2.88 9.97
N PRO A 21 -19.03 1.57 9.81
CA PRO A 21 -17.78 0.92 10.20
C PRO A 21 -16.57 1.54 9.53
N ALA A 22 -15.45 1.66 10.23
CA ALA A 22 -14.24 2.26 9.69
C ALA A 22 -13.62 1.38 8.59
N LEU A 23 -13.29 2.00 7.46
CA LEU A 23 -12.50 1.44 6.38
C LEU A 23 -11.25 2.28 6.18
N ILE A 24 -10.10 1.78 6.58
CA ILE A 24 -8.82 2.47 6.37
C ILE A 24 -8.26 2.08 5.00
N VAL A 25 -7.83 3.09 4.24
CA VAL A 25 -7.17 2.91 2.95
C VAL A 25 -5.68 3.18 3.09
N SER A 26 -4.86 2.15 2.90
CA SER A 26 -3.40 2.22 2.90
C SER A 26 -2.88 2.17 1.46
N VAL A 27 -2.40 3.30 0.96
CA VAL A 27 -1.94 3.45 -0.42
C VAL A 27 -0.47 3.07 -0.60
N GLY A 28 -0.08 2.73 -1.83
CA GLY A 28 1.27 2.33 -2.20
C GLY A 28 2.27 3.48 -2.36
N ALA A 29 3.35 3.20 -3.08
CA ALA A 29 4.38 4.19 -3.42
C ALA A 29 3.78 5.40 -4.12
N PHE A 30 4.33 6.59 -3.85
CA PHE A 30 3.84 7.89 -4.33
C PHE A 30 2.39 8.23 -3.92
N GLY A 31 1.73 7.39 -3.14
CA GLY A 31 0.38 7.68 -2.67
C GLY A 31 0.37 8.62 -1.45
N THR A 32 -0.62 9.50 -1.42
CA THR A 32 -1.01 10.33 -0.27
C THR A 32 -2.47 10.05 0.08
N ARG A 33 -2.99 10.61 1.17
CA ARG A 33 -4.40 10.47 1.54
C ARG A 33 -5.36 10.96 0.45
N GLN A 34 -4.89 11.82 -0.46
CA GLN A 34 -5.67 12.33 -1.59
C GLN A 34 -5.67 11.40 -2.81
N SER A 35 -4.83 10.37 -2.82
CA SER A 35 -4.71 9.44 -3.95
C SER A 35 -5.88 8.47 -4.09
N PHE A 36 -6.70 8.34 -3.04
CA PHE A 36 -7.93 7.54 -3.07
C PHE A 36 -9.14 8.42 -2.82
N ALA A 37 -9.79 8.84 -3.89
CA ALA A 37 -11.07 9.52 -3.81
C ALA A 37 -12.17 8.47 -3.56
N ALA A 38 -12.63 8.35 -2.32
CA ALA A 38 -13.65 7.38 -1.97
C ALA A 38 -14.96 7.67 -2.72
N PRO A 39 -15.50 6.72 -3.52
CA PRO A 39 -16.78 6.86 -4.19
C PRO A 39 -17.94 7.03 -3.20
N ASP A 40 -19.03 7.66 -3.62
CA ASP A 40 -20.21 7.89 -2.77
C ASP A 40 -20.80 6.59 -2.23
N GLU A 41 -20.83 5.54 -3.03
CA GLU A 41 -21.32 4.21 -2.64
C GLU A 41 -20.53 3.62 -1.46
N LEU A 42 -19.22 3.87 -1.43
CA LEU A 42 -18.36 3.43 -0.33
C LEU A 42 -18.61 4.28 0.92
N ARG A 43 -18.73 5.61 0.76
CA ARG A 43 -18.99 6.55 1.86
C ARG A 43 -20.37 6.40 2.50
N GLN A 44 -21.34 5.84 1.78
CA GLN A 44 -22.67 5.52 2.31
C GLN A 44 -22.67 4.29 3.22
N ARG A 45 -21.62 3.48 3.18
CA ARG A 45 -21.52 2.20 3.93
C ARG A 45 -20.42 2.18 4.97
N PHE A 46 -19.40 2.99 4.76
CA PHE A 46 -18.20 3.01 5.61
C PHE A 46 -17.77 4.45 5.93
N SER A 47 -17.25 4.62 7.12
CA SER A 47 -16.42 5.75 7.46
C SER A 47 -15.04 5.52 6.85
N VAL A 48 -14.84 6.02 5.61
CA VAL A 48 -13.59 5.82 4.87
C VAL A 48 -12.52 6.76 5.41
N VAL A 49 -11.40 6.20 5.83
CA VAL A 49 -10.25 6.91 6.38
C VAL A 49 -9.06 6.73 5.45
N THR A 50 -8.56 7.83 4.91
CA THR A 50 -7.32 7.87 4.12
C THR A 50 -6.26 8.60 4.92
N TYR A 51 -5.00 8.15 4.89
CA TYR A 51 -3.93 8.79 5.64
C TYR A 51 -2.67 9.00 4.80
N ASP A 52 -1.92 10.02 5.14
CA ASP A 52 -0.58 10.18 4.60
C ASP A 52 0.38 9.29 5.38
N ARG A 53 1.04 8.37 4.72
CA ARG A 53 2.13 7.60 5.32
C ARG A 53 3.24 8.54 5.75
N ARG A 54 4.04 8.14 6.74
CA ARG A 54 5.16 8.96 7.25
C ARG A 54 6.04 9.48 6.11
N GLY A 55 6.47 10.74 6.24
CA GLY A 55 7.28 11.44 5.24
C GLY A 55 6.53 11.89 3.99
N ARG A 56 5.19 11.76 3.96
CA ARG A 56 4.35 12.16 2.80
C ARG A 56 3.29 13.16 3.23
N GLY A 57 2.86 13.99 2.28
CA GLY A 57 1.78 14.95 2.48
C GLY A 57 1.98 15.82 3.71
N ASP A 58 1.01 15.78 4.62
CA ASP A 58 1.04 16.55 5.88
C ASP A 58 1.52 15.72 7.09
N SER A 59 1.92 14.46 6.87
CA SER A 59 2.50 13.63 7.92
C SER A 59 3.96 13.96 8.19
N GLY A 60 4.36 13.85 9.45
CA GLY A 60 5.75 13.94 9.87
C GLY A 60 6.59 12.73 9.43
N ASP A 61 7.90 12.83 9.69
CA ASP A 61 8.85 11.75 9.48
C ASP A 61 9.91 11.76 10.59
N THR A 62 10.01 10.66 11.32
CA THR A 62 10.98 10.52 12.42
C THR A 62 12.00 9.46 12.06
N GLN A 63 13.28 9.85 12.08
CA GLN A 63 14.40 8.96 11.80
C GLN A 63 14.98 8.34 13.09
N PRO A 64 15.60 7.14 13.01
CA PRO A 64 15.75 6.30 11.83
C PRO A 64 14.46 5.58 11.43
N PHE A 65 14.24 5.40 10.13
CA PHE A 65 13.14 4.59 9.63
C PHE A 65 13.36 3.10 9.90
N ALA A 66 12.26 2.42 10.27
CA ALA A 66 12.15 0.96 10.29
C ALA A 66 10.76 0.56 9.78
N PRO A 67 10.59 -0.60 9.10
CA PRO A 67 9.28 -1.00 8.57
C PRO A 67 8.17 -1.04 9.62
N GLU A 68 8.50 -1.39 10.85
CA GLU A 68 7.59 -1.47 11.99
C GLU A 68 6.93 -0.12 12.30
N ARG A 69 7.59 1.00 11.98
CA ARG A 69 7.04 2.35 12.15
C ARG A 69 5.79 2.57 11.31
N GLU A 70 5.73 2.00 10.11
CA GLU A 70 4.54 2.06 9.24
C GLU A 70 3.37 1.22 9.84
N TYR A 71 3.69 0.12 10.51
CA TYR A 71 2.66 -0.69 11.20
C TYR A 71 2.11 0.04 12.43
N GLU A 72 2.97 0.73 13.17
CA GLU A 72 2.60 1.59 14.30
C GLU A 72 1.76 2.79 13.84
N ASP A 73 2.07 3.38 12.69
CA ASP A 73 1.27 4.46 12.08
C ASP A 73 -0.14 3.98 11.76
N LEU A 74 -0.25 2.83 11.08
CA LEU A 74 -1.54 2.24 10.77
C LEU A 74 -2.31 1.90 12.06
N ALA A 75 -1.63 1.40 13.09
CA ALA A 75 -2.26 1.12 14.39
C ALA A 75 -2.75 2.41 15.08
N ALA A 76 -1.99 3.51 15.00
CA ALA A 76 -2.42 4.79 15.55
C ALA A 76 -3.65 5.34 14.81
N VAL A 77 -3.66 5.25 13.47
CA VAL A 77 -4.83 5.62 12.66
C VAL A 77 -6.03 4.73 13.01
N ALA A 78 -5.84 3.42 13.14
CA ALA A 78 -6.89 2.48 13.53
C ALA A 78 -7.49 2.84 14.90
N ALA A 79 -6.65 3.12 15.89
CA ALA A 79 -7.12 3.55 17.21
C ALA A 79 -7.93 4.86 17.17
N ALA A 80 -7.60 5.78 16.27
CA ALA A 80 -8.34 7.03 16.09
C ALA A 80 -9.71 6.83 15.41
N THR A 81 -9.98 5.68 14.81
CA THR A 81 -11.29 5.39 14.18
C THR A 81 -12.37 4.99 15.18
N GLY A 82 -12.00 4.57 16.38
CA GLY A 82 -12.93 4.13 17.43
C GLY A 82 -12.53 2.79 18.06
N PRO A 83 -13.36 2.22 18.94
CA PRO A 83 -13.03 1.00 19.68
C PRO A 83 -13.17 -0.28 18.82
N GLU A 84 -13.96 -0.25 17.75
CA GLU A 84 -14.19 -1.42 16.91
C GLU A 84 -13.02 -1.60 15.93
N PRO A 85 -12.57 -2.84 15.68
CA PRO A 85 -11.54 -3.11 14.69
C PRO A 85 -11.96 -2.60 13.29
N PRO A 86 -11.14 -1.80 12.60
CA PRO A 86 -11.45 -1.32 11.27
C PRO A 86 -11.29 -2.42 10.21
N PHE A 87 -11.95 -2.25 9.07
CA PHE A 87 -11.55 -2.88 7.82
C PHE A 87 -10.35 -2.14 7.22
N VAL A 88 -9.50 -2.85 6.49
CA VAL A 88 -8.35 -2.25 5.81
C VAL A 88 -8.33 -2.65 4.34
N PHE A 89 -8.33 -1.67 3.46
CA PHE A 89 -7.97 -1.85 2.06
C PHE A 89 -6.53 -1.37 1.85
N GLY A 90 -5.67 -2.29 1.47
CA GLY A 90 -4.27 -1.99 1.12
C GLY A 90 -4.01 -2.17 -0.37
N HIS A 91 -3.30 -1.23 -0.97
CA HIS A 91 -2.84 -1.31 -2.35
C HIS A 91 -1.32 -1.28 -2.40
N SER A 92 -0.70 -2.18 -3.19
CA SER A 92 0.75 -2.21 -3.39
C SER A 92 1.51 -2.34 -2.05
N SER A 93 2.52 -1.50 -1.77
CA SER A 93 3.22 -1.48 -0.48
C SER A 93 2.29 -1.18 0.70
N GLY A 94 1.18 -0.47 0.49
CA GLY A 94 0.13 -0.29 1.49
C GLY A 94 -0.56 -1.61 1.87
N ALA A 95 -0.70 -2.54 0.93
CA ALA A 95 -1.18 -3.89 1.22
C ALA A 95 -0.17 -4.68 2.06
N ALA A 96 1.12 -4.55 1.77
CA ALA A 96 2.17 -5.17 2.58
C ALA A 96 2.15 -4.64 4.02
N ILE A 97 1.95 -3.32 4.21
CA ILE A 97 1.80 -2.71 5.54
C ILE A 97 0.60 -3.30 6.28
N ALA A 98 -0.57 -3.36 5.63
CA ALA A 98 -1.79 -3.90 6.23
C ALA A 98 -1.62 -5.35 6.68
N LEU A 99 -1.05 -6.20 5.82
CA LEU A 99 -0.80 -7.61 6.11
C LEU A 99 0.21 -7.79 7.26
N ARG A 100 1.32 -7.08 7.24
CA ARG A 100 2.36 -7.17 8.29
C ARG A 100 1.89 -6.59 9.61
N ALA A 101 1.13 -5.49 9.61
CA ALA A 101 0.53 -4.93 10.83
C ALA A 101 -0.45 -5.94 11.47
N ALA A 102 -1.32 -6.57 10.69
CA ALA A 102 -2.23 -7.61 11.18
C ALA A 102 -1.46 -8.84 11.71
N ALA A 103 -0.42 -9.28 10.99
CA ALA A 103 0.46 -10.37 11.45
C ALA A 103 1.21 -10.04 12.74
N ALA A 104 1.50 -8.77 12.98
CA ALA A 104 2.08 -8.25 14.22
C ALA A 104 1.06 -8.06 15.36
N GLY A 105 -0.22 -8.33 15.10
CA GLY A 105 -1.27 -8.32 16.13
C GLY A 105 -2.19 -7.10 16.09
N LEU A 106 -2.15 -6.24 15.06
CA LEU A 106 -3.14 -5.18 14.89
C LEU A 106 -4.53 -5.79 14.71
N PRO A 107 -5.49 -5.48 15.60
CA PRO A 107 -6.86 -5.93 15.42
C PRO A 107 -7.50 -5.28 14.19
N VAL A 108 -7.95 -6.09 13.25
CA VAL A 108 -8.69 -5.65 12.05
C VAL A 108 -9.91 -6.56 11.81
N ALA A 109 -11.01 -6.01 11.34
CA ALA A 109 -12.21 -6.76 11.03
C ALA A 109 -12.08 -7.57 9.72
N GLY A 110 -11.21 -7.15 8.82
CA GLY A 110 -10.89 -7.83 7.57
C GLY A 110 -9.94 -6.99 6.72
N ILE A 111 -9.27 -7.65 5.78
CA ILE A 111 -8.30 -7.02 4.88
C ILE A 111 -8.65 -7.36 3.43
N VAL A 112 -8.65 -6.36 2.56
CA VAL A 112 -8.50 -6.56 1.12
C VAL A 112 -7.12 -6.07 0.72
N ALA A 113 -6.27 -6.98 0.25
CA ALA A 113 -4.89 -6.73 -0.13
C ALA A 113 -4.75 -6.81 -1.65
N TYR A 114 -4.60 -5.65 -2.31
CA TYR A 114 -4.45 -5.59 -3.74
C TYR A 114 -2.96 -5.50 -4.10
N GLU A 115 -2.44 -6.61 -4.61
CA GLU A 115 -1.10 -6.75 -5.16
C GLU A 115 0.02 -6.21 -4.25
N ALA A 116 0.14 -6.76 -3.04
CA ALA A 116 1.31 -6.50 -2.20
C ALA A 116 2.58 -7.02 -2.90
N PRO A 117 3.60 -6.17 -3.17
CA PRO A 117 4.72 -6.52 -4.03
C PRO A 117 5.82 -7.27 -3.26
N PHE A 118 5.47 -8.37 -2.59
CA PHE A 118 6.47 -9.26 -2.03
C PHE A 118 7.17 -10.02 -3.16
N LEU A 119 8.48 -9.88 -3.23
CA LEU A 119 9.27 -10.52 -4.27
C LEU A 119 9.34 -12.03 -4.02
N ASN A 120 9.22 -12.84 -5.07
CA ASN A 120 9.47 -14.26 -5.05
C ASN A 120 10.75 -14.61 -5.83
N GLU A 121 11.08 -15.90 -5.92
CA GLU A 121 12.31 -16.35 -6.60
C GLU A 121 12.33 -15.96 -8.09
N ASP A 122 11.17 -15.93 -8.73
CA ASP A 122 11.00 -15.59 -10.15
C ASP A 122 11.03 -14.07 -10.41
N THR A 123 11.01 -13.25 -9.36
CA THR A 123 11.01 -11.80 -9.52
C THR A 123 12.38 -11.34 -10.03
N PRO A 124 12.44 -10.71 -11.19
CA PRO A 124 13.69 -10.13 -11.66
C PRO A 124 14.20 -9.11 -10.62
N ARG A 125 15.51 -9.07 -10.41
CA ARG A 125 16.12 -8.15 -9.44
C ARG A 125 16.94 -7.09 -10.17
N PRO A 126 16.89 -5.81 -9.75
CA PRO A 126 17.80 -4.78 -10.26
C PRO A 126 19.26 -5.14 -10.01
N ALA A 127 20.15 -4.65 -10.87
CA ALA A 127 21.59 -4.87 -10.74
C ALA A 127 22.21 -4.14 -9.53
N VAL A 128 21.55 -3.10 -9.04
CA VAL A 128 21.95 -2.29 -7.87
C VAL A 128 20.83 -2.35 -6.85
N ASP A 129 21.16 -2.17 -5.56
CA ASP A 129 20.13 -2.02 -4.53
C ASP A 129 19.30 -0.78 -4.81
N PRO A 130 17.98 -0.93 -5.03
CA PRO A 130 17.14 0.21 -5.40
C PRO A 130 17.04 1.26 -4.30
N ALA A 131 17.05 0.86 -3.03
CA ALA A 131 16.95 1.80 -1.92
C ALA A 131 18.19 2.67 -1.83
N ASP A 132 19.38 2.10 -2.00
CA ASP A 132 20.64 2.84 -1.98
C ASP A 132 20.75 3.79 -3.17
N ARG A 133 20.36 3.32 -4.36
CA ARG A 133 20.38 4.18 -5.55
C ARG A 133 19.41 5.36 -5.43
N ILE A 134 18.22 5.14 -4.88
CA ILE A 134 17.25 6.22 -4.65
C ILE A 134 17.80 7.22 -3.63
N ARG A 135 18.38 6.75 -2.52
CA ARG A 135 19.00 7.64 -1.51
C ARG A 135 20.11 8.51 -2.12
N GLU A 136 20.95 7.93 -2.98
CA GLU A 136 22.00 8.66 -3.69
C GLU A 136 21.40 9.76 -4.58
N LEU A 137 20.41 9.41 -5.41
CA LEU A 137 19.77 10.36 -6.33
C LEU A 137 19.07 11.49 -5.57
N VAL A 138 18.32 11.16 -4.53
CA VAL A 138 17.63 12.15 -3.70
C VAL A 138 18.63 13.05 -2.96
N GLY A 139 19.66 12.48 -2.37
CA GLY A 139 20.72 13.22 -1.66
C GLY A 139 21.51 14.17 -2.58
N SER A 140 21.57 13.86 -3.88
CA SER A 140 22.19 14.70 -4.91
C SER A 140 21.21 15.70 -5.55
N GLY A 141 19.95 15.80 -5.05
CA GLY A 141 18.93 16.69 -5.62
C GLY A 141 18.30 16.17 -6.93
N ARG A 142 18.65 14.97 -7.38
CA ARG A 142 18.22 14.37 -8.66
C ARG A 142 16.90 13.61 -8.52
N ARG A 143 15.88 14.25 -7.94
CA ARG A 143 14.60 13.61 -7.59
C ARG A 143 13.84 13.10 -8.82
N ARG A 144 13.87 13.84 -9.93
CA ARG A 144 13.27 13.38 -11.19
C ARG A 144 13.89 12.07 -11.66
N GLU A 145 15.20 11.94 -11.58
CA GLU A 145 15.88 10.70 -11.94
C GLU A 145 15.55 9.56 -10.98
N ALA A 146 15.29 9.86 -9.71
CA ALA A 146 14.79 8.85 -8.76
C ALA A 146 13.39 8.34 -9.14
N VAL A 147 12.48 9.22 -9.64
CA VAL A 147 11.18 8.79 -10.18
C VAL A 147 11.38 7.89 -11.39
N ILE A 148 12.21 8.31 -12.36
CA ILE A 148 12.46 7.52 -13.58
C ILE A 148 13.09 6.17 -13.22
N PHE A 149 14.06 6.15 -12.32
CA PHE A 149 14.71 4.92 -11.83
C PHE A 149 13.68 3.98 -11.17
N TRP A 150 12.79 4.51 -10.32
CA TRP A 150 11.72 3.72 -9.72
C TRP A 150 10.81 3.08 -10.78
N MET A 151 10.37 3.88 -11.75
CA MET A 151 9.48 3.40 -12.80
C MET A 151 10.16 2.34 -13.71
N SER A 152 11.47 2.51 -14.00
CA SER A 152 12.21 1.57 -14.86
C SER A 152 12.63 0.29 -14.12
N GLU A 153 13.23 0.42 -12.95
CA GLU A 153 13.92 -0.69 -12.28
C GLU A 153 13.08 -1.41 -11.25
N VAL A 154 12.17 -0.68 -10.57
CA VAL A 154 11.31 -1.26 -9.52
C VAL A 154 9.95 -1.66 -10.10
N VAL A 155 9.24 -0.71 -10.73
CA VAL A 155 7.93 -0.95 -11.36
C VAL A 155 8.08 -1.74 -12.68
N ARG A 156 9.22 -1.63 -13.36
CA ARG A 156 9.51 -2.28 -14.66
C ARG A 156 8.55 -1.85 -15.76
N MET A 157 8.27 -0.57 -15.78
CA MET A 157 7.44 0.04 -16.81
C MET A 157 8.04 -0.21 -18.19
N PRO A 158 7.22 -0.58 -19.20
CA PRO A 158 7.69 -0.79 -20.56
C PRO A 158 8.44 0.44 -21.12
N ALA A 159 9.50 0.21 -21.90
CA ALA A 159 10.37 1.27 -22.44
C ALA A 159 9.59 2.35 -23.22
N GLN A 160 8.53 1.97 -23.93
CA GLN A 160 7.68 2.92 -24.65
C GLN A 160 6.94 3.89 -23.72
N MET A 161 6.54 3.41 -22.54
CA MET A 161 5.90 4.25 -21.53
C MET A 161 6.94 5.10 -20.81
N LEU A 162 8.13 4.54 -20.52
CA LEU A 162 9.24 5.31 -19.92
C LEU A 162 9.65 6.50 -20.77
N ALA A 163 9.67 6.35 -22.11
CA ALA A 163 9.98 7.45 -23.03
C ALA A 163 8.98 8.62 -22.95
N GLN A 164 7.78 8.39 -22.43
CA GLN A 164 6.76 9.43 -22.24
C GLN A 164 6.88 10.14 -20.89
N LEU A 165 7.72 9.64 -19.97
CA LEU A 165 7.93 10.27 -18.67
C LEU A 165 8.76 11.54 -18.77
N ASP A 166 9.63 11.63 -19.79
CA ASP A 166 10.42 12.83 -19.99
C ASP A 166 9.53 14.00 -20.40
N GLY A 167 9.56 15.07 -19.62
CA GLY A 167 8.70 16.23 -19.82
C GLY A 167 7.26 16.09 -19.27
N ALA A 168 6.81 14.91 -18.81
CA ALA A 168 5.47 14.76 -18.29
C ALA A 168 5.25 15.57 -16.99
N PRO A 169 4.23 16.48 -16.94
CA PRO A 169 4.03 17.35 -15.78
C PRO A 169 3.72 16.58 -14.48
N TRP A 170 3.04 15.44 -14.57
CA TRP A 170 2.70 14.63 -13.41
C TRP A 170 3.92 14.00 -12.72
N VAL A 171 5.05 13.80 -13.43
CA VAL A 171 6.29 13.31 -12.84
C VAL A 171 6.82 14.30 -11.80
N ALA A 172 6.69 15.60 -12.06
CA ALA A 172 7.10 16.63 -11.11
C ALA A 172 6.31 16.57 -9.78
N ALA A 173 5.04 16.14 -9.83
CA ALA A 173 4.24 15.94 -8.62
C ALA A 173 4.72 14.75 -7.76
N LEU A 174 5.44 13.80 -8.33
CA LEU A 174 6.01 12.65 -7.62
C LEU A 174 7.38 12.94 -6.99
N GLU A 175 8.10 13.93 -7.49
CA GLU A 175 9.46 14.25 -7.02
C GLU A 175 9.55 14.51 -5.50
N PRO A 176 8.61 15.24 -4.86
CA PRO A 176 8.63 15.45 -3.41
C PRO A 176 8.51 14.17 -2.59
N LEU A 177 7.92 13.10 -3.15
CA LEU A 177 7.66 11.83 -2.48
C LEU A 177 8.81 10.82 -2.60
N THR A 178 9.81 11.11 -3.45
CA THR A 178 10.96 10.21 -3.68
C THR A 178 11.78 9.87 -2.43
N PRO A 179 11.92 10.74 -1.40
CA PRO A 179 12.63 10.38 -0.17
C PRO A 179 12.04 9.17 0.56
N THR A 180 10.75 8.86 0.37
CA THR A 180 10.06 7.76 1.05
C THR A 180 10.04 6.46 0.23
N LEU A 181 10.50 6.43 -1.00
CA LEU A 181 10.57 5.21 -1.81
C LEU A 181 11.41 4.08 -1.16
N PRO A 182 12.52 4.36 -0.47
CA PRO A 182 13.23 3.34 0.30
C PRO A 182 12.36 2.67 1.38
N TYR A 183 11.31 3.35 1.88
CA TYR A 183 10.36 2.78 2.85
C TYR A 183 9.49 1.73 2.19
N ASP A 184 9.02 1.97 0.95
CA ASP A 184 8.26 1.00 0.18
C ASP A 184 9.05 -0.28 -0.09
N ILE A 185 10.34 -0.14 -0.38
CA ILE A 185 11.25 -1.28 -0.56
C ILE A 185 11.40 -2.06 0.75
N ALA A 186 11.59 -1.35 1.87
CA ALA A 186 11.82 -1.99 3.17
C ALA A 186 10.60 -2.75 3.67
N VAL A 187 9.37 -2.21 3.51
CA VAL A 187 8.15 -2.90 3.96
C VAL A 187 7.79 -4.11 3.10
N THR A 188 8.36 -4.24 1.91
CA THR A 188 8.15 -5.37 1.00
C THR A 188 9.34 -6.33 0.92
N ALA A 189 10.41 -6.04 1.65
CA ALA A 189 11.63 -6.85 1.65
C ALA A 189 11.43 -8.26 2.23
N GLY A 190 12.31 -9.18 1.86
CA GLY A 190 12.41 -10.52 2.44
C GLY A 190 11.54 -11.58 1.75
N GLY A 191 10.91 -11.28 0.61
CA GLY A 191 10.03 -12.21 -0.11
C GLY A 191 8.65 -12.34 0.52
N VAL A 192 7.86 -13.34 0.09
CA VAL A 192 6.55 -13.63 0.69
C VAL A 192 6.73 -14.08 2.14
N PRO A 193 6.24 -13.32 3.12
CA PRO A 193 6.50 -13.60 4.53
C PRO A 193 5.54 -14.66 5.08
N ALA A 194 5.60 -15.88 4.57
CA ALA A 194 4.63 -16.95 4.84
C ALA A 194 4.42 -17.22 6.34
N ALA A 195 5.49 -17.19 7.14
CA ALA A 195 5.42 -17.39 8.59
C ALA A 195 4.69 -16.24 9.33
N GLU A 196 4.74 -15.02 8.78
CA GLU A 196 4.00 -13.88 9.29
C GLU A 196 2.53 -13.97 8.85
N LEU A 197 2.27 -14.19 7.56
CA LEU A 197 0.92 -14.31 7.00
C LEU A 197 0.13 -15.43 7.66
N GLY A 198 0.78 -16.52 8.04
CA GLY A 198 0.18 -17.62 8.79
C GLY A 198 -0.36 -17.26 10.19
N LYS A 199 0.00 -16.09 10.73
CA LYS A 199 -0.49 -15.57 12.02
C LYS A 199 -1.75 -14.73 11.90
N ILE A 200 -2.13 -14.33 10.69
CA ILE A 200 -3.31 -13.47 10.47
C ILE A 200 -4.57 -14.30 10.75
N THR A 201 -5.38 -13.83 11.69
CA THR A 201 -6.65 -14.48 12.06
C THR A 201 -7.86 -13.77 11.45
N ALA A 202 -7.71 -12.53 11.05
CA ALA A 202 -8.74 -11.79 10.35
C ALA A 202 -8.93 -12.35 8.94
N PRO A 203 -10.13 -12.28 8.39
CA PRO A 203 -10.38 -12.67 7.01
C PRO A 203 -9.62 -11.77 6.02
N VAL A 204 -9.01 -12.39 5.03
CA VAL A 204 -8.26 -11.69 3.99
C VAL A 204 -8.77 -12.06 2.60
N LEU A 205 -9.00 -11.06 1.76
CA LEU A 205 -9.17 -11.20 0.33
C LEU A 205 -7.93 -10.64 -0.37
N PHE A 206 -7.22 -11.48 -1.08
CA PHE A 206 -6.16 -11.04 -1.99
C PHE A 206 -6.75 -10.74 -3.37
N LEU A 207 -6.39 -9.58 -3.91
CA LEU A 207 -6.72 -9.20 -5.28
C LEU A 207 -5.44 -9.15 -6.12
N GLY A 208 -5.54 -9.65 -7.35
CA GLY A 208 -4.48 -9.55 -8.35
C GLY A 208 -5.05 -9.22 -9.72
N GLY A 209 -4.28 -8.58 -10.58
CA GLY A 209 -4.65 -8.32 -11.96
C GLY A 209 -4.20 -9.45 -12.88
N LYS A 210 -5.07 -9.96 -13.77
CA LYS A 210 -4.67 -10.96 -14.77
C LYS A 210 -3.70 -10.41 -15.84
N ASN A 211 -3.66 -9.10 -16.00
CA ASN A 211 -2.70 -8.43 -16.89
C ASN A 211 -1.37 -8.09 -16.20
N SER A 212 -1.26 -8.31 -14.88
CA SER A 212 0.00 -8.16 -14.17
C SER A 212 1.04 -9.20 -14.61
N PRO A 213 2.35 -8.92 -14.50
CA PRO A 213 3.39 -9.88 -14.83
C PRO A 213 3.20 -11.21 -14.10
N GLY A 214 3.52 -12.33 -14.77
CA GLY A 214 3.30 -13.67 -14.21
C GLY A 214 3.97 -13.92 -12.86
N TRP A 215 5.16 -13.36 -12.62
CA TRP A 215 5.81 -13.43 -11.31
C TRP A 215 5.00 -12.73 -10.22
N PHE A 216 4.32 -11.63 -10.56
CA PHE A 216 3.49 -10.89 -9.60
C PHE A 216 2.20 -11.65 -9.27
N GLN A 217 1.54 -12.20 -10.30
CA GLN A 217 0.37 -13.07 -10.10
C GLN A 217 0.71 -14.27 -9.19
N ARG A 218 1.88 -14.92 -9.41
CA ARG A 218 2.35 -15.99 -8.52
C ARG A 218 2.60 -15.49 -7.10
N SER A 219 3.22 -14.34 -6.93
CA SER A 219 3.43 -13.76 -5.59
C SER A 219 2.13 -13.57 -4.84
N VAL A 220 1.09 -13.04 -5.48
CA VAL A 220 -0.24 -12.87 -4.86
C VAL A 220 -0.87 -14.23 -4.50
N ALA A 221 -0.72 -15.22 -5.38
CA ALA A 221 -1.21 -16.58 -5.10
C ALA A 221 -0.46 -17.24 -3.91
N ASP A 222 0.85 -17.07 -3.84
CA ASP A 222 1.68 -17.57 -2.73
C ASP A 222 1.29 -16.92 -1.40
N GLN A 223 0.99 -15.61 -1.41
CA GLN A 223 0.49 -14.89 -0.24
C GLN A 223 -0.86 -15.45 0.22
N ALA A 224 -1.79 -15.66 -0.71
CA ALA A 224 -3.10 -16.23 -0.40
C ALA A 224 -2.98 -17.64 0.16
N ALA A 225 -2.10 -18.47 -0.41
CA ALA A 225 -1.85 -19.83 0.07
C ALA A 225 -1.22 -19.87 1.48
N ALA A 226 -0.41 -18.85 1.82
CA ALA A 226 0.23 -18.74 3.12
C ALA A 226 -0.68 -18.16 4.22
N THR A 227 -1.84 -17.61 3.87
CA THR A 227 -2.76 -16.96 4.81
C THR A 227 -3.96 -17.86 5.11
N PRO A 228 -4.18 -18.28 6.38
CA PRO A 228 -5.27 -19.18 6.72
C PRO A 228 -6.65 -18.61 6.34
N GLY A 229 -7.46 -19.39 5.62
CA GLY A 229 -8.81 -19.00 5.23
C GLY A 229 -8.92 -17.83 4.25
N ALA A 230 -7.81 -17.41 3.66
CA ALA A 230 -7.83 -16.32 2.69
C ALA A 230 -8.58 -16.70 1.40
N ARG A 231 -9.14 -15.68 0.76
CA ARG A 231 -9.70 -15.77 -0.59
C ARG A 231 -8.75 -15.11 -1.57
N LEU A 232 -8.73 -15.58 -2.80
CA LEU A 232 -8.00 -14.98 -3.92
C LEU A 232 -8.96 -14.69 -5.05
N GLU A 233 -8.89 -13.48 -5.58
CA GLU A 233 -9.63 -13.07 -6.77
C GLU A 233 -8.68 -12.40 -7.78
N MET A 234 -8.76 -12.83 -9.04
CA MET A 234 -7.94 -12.29 -10.13
C MET A 234 -8.83 -11.48 -11.08
N LEU A 235 -8.55 -10.18 -11.18
CA LEU A 235 -9.34 -9.22 -11.93
C LEU A 235 -9.06 -9.33 -13.44
N ASP A 236 -10.08 -9.67 -14.21
CA ASP A 236 -10.00 -9.75 -15.66
C ASP A 236 -9.84 -8.36 -16.29
N GLY A 237 -8.87 -8.22 -17.18
CA GLY A 237 -8.63 -6.98 -17.93
C GLY A 237 -7.83 -5.92 -17.16
N TYR A 238 -7.46 -6.18 -15.90
CA TYR A 238 -6.73 -5.24 -15.06
C TYR A 238 -5.34 -5.75 -14.69
N ASP A 239 -4.46 -4.82 -14.40
CA ASP A 239 -3.13 -5.02 -13.85
C ASP A 239 -3.08 -4.46 -12.41
N HIS A 240 -1.93 -3.92 -12.03
CA HIS A 240 -1.71 -3.27 -10.72
C HIS A 240 -2.61 -2.07 -10.42
N ASN A 241 -3.30 -1.53 -11.41
CA ASN A 241 -4.04 -0.26 -11.31
C ASN A 241 -5.50 -0.41 -11.77
N ALA A 242 -6.28 -1.25 -11.08
CA ALA A 242 -7.73 -1.27 -11.30
C ALA A 242 -8.38 0.02 -10.75
N PRO A 243 -9.31 0.64 -11.50
CA PRO A 243 -9.94 1.88 -11.08
C PRO A 243 -10.92 1.66 -9.91
N PRO A 244 -11.28 2.74 -9.17
CA PRO A 244 -12.18 2.65 -8.02
C PRO A 244 -13.53 1.98 -8.32
N GLU A 245 -14.07 2.15 -9.51
CA GLU A 245 -15.35 1.56 -9.95
C GLU A 245 -15.32 0.02 -9.97
N VAL A 246 -14.14 -0.56 -10.15
CA VAL A 246 -13.91 -2.03 -10.11
C VAL A 246 -13.70 -2.50 -8.67
N ILE A 247 -12.91 -1.75 -7.91
CA ILE A 247 -12.54 -2.14 -6.53
C ILE A 247 -13.69 -1.93 -5.55
N THR A 248 -14.48 -0.86 -5.70
CA THR A 248 -15.55 -0.50 -4.76
C THR A 248 -16.59 -1.61 -4.54
N PRO A 249 -17.16 -2.23 -5.59
CA PRO A 249 -18.12 -3.34 -5.39
C PRO A 249 -17.51 -4.52 -4.63
N ILE A 250 -16.23 -4.83 -4.88
CA ILE A 250 -15.51 -5.91 -4.21
C ILE A 250 -15.34 -5.59 -2.71
N LEU A 251 -14.96 -4.36 -2.37
CA LEU A 251 -14.85 -3.92 -0.97
C LEU A 251 -16.20 -4.00 -0.27
N ILE A 252 -17.27 -3.54 -0.92
CA ILE A 252 -18.62 -3.58 -0.36
C ILE A 252 -19.08 -5.01 -0.14
N ASP A 253 -18.88 -5.91 -1.10
CA ASP A 253 -19.26 -7.33 -0.97
C ASP A 253 -18.46 -8.00 0.15
N PHE A 254 -17.14 -7.87 0.12
CA PHE A 254 -16.29 -8.59 1.07
C PHE A 254 -16.44 -8.09 2.50
N PHE A 255 -16.54 -6.79 2.72
CA PHE A 255 -16.69 -6.19 4.05
C PHE A 255 -18.13 -6.11 4.51
N GLY A 256 -19.09 -5.93 3.59
CA GLY A 256 -20.53 -5.83 3.91
C GLY A 256 -21.22 -7.16 4.17
N ALA A 257 -20.62 -8.30 3.78
CA ALA A 257 -21.14 -9.63 4.03
C ALA A 257 -21.01 -10.09 5.50
N ARG A 258 -20.65 -9.20 6.41
CA ARG A 258 -20.38 -9.51 7.82
C ARG A 258 -21.37 -8.81 8.74
N PRO A 259 -21.93 -9.56 9.70
CA PRO A 259 -22.82 -8.99 10.70
C PRO A 259 -22.10 -8.03 11.64
#